data_2e1928c6af877b058ac540c97d5828ba
#
_entry.id   2e1928c6af877b058ac540c97d5828ba
#
_cell.length_a   1.000
_cell.length_b   1.000
_cell.length_c   1.000
_cell.angle_alpha   90.00
_cell.angle_beta   90.00
_cell.angle_gamma   90.00
#
_symmetry.space_group_name_H-M   'P 1'
#
loop_
_entity.id
_entity.type
_entity.pdbx_description
1 polymer ?
#
loop_
_entity_poly.entity_id
_entity_poly.type
_entity_poly.pdbx_seq_one_letter_code
_entity_poly.pdbx_strand_id
1 'polypeptide(L)'
;MKPIIIGSVPVRETKDALDILLKRRHSCNLIELRLDYLPNIDYGIFNKIKNFRDIVILTVRAHEEGGVYDIPRDERKDFLMEAIASGFKVDAE
;
A
#
# COMPACT_ATOMS: atom_id res chain seq x y z
N MET A 1 3.75 27.32 -4.68
CA MET A 1 3.77 25.84 -4.71
C MET A 1 2.66 25.27 -3.83
N LYS A 2 1.86 24.38 -4.41
CA LYS A 2 0.82 23.72 -3.61
C LYS A 2 1.43 22.58 -2.80
N PRO A 3 1.09 22.43 -1.52
CA PRO A 3 1.58 21.31 -0.74
C PRO A 3 1.03 19.98 -1.30
N ILE A 4 1.83 18.92 -1.19
CA ILE A 4 1.40 17.57 -1.54
C ILE A 4 0.70 16.99 -0.32
N ILE A 5 -0.52 16.52 -0.51
CA ILE A 5 -1.29 15.89 0.57
C ILE A 5 -1.19 14.38 0.42
N ILE A 6 -0.64 13.73 1.43
CA ILE A 6 -0.52 12.27 1.48
C ILE A 6 -1.45 11.75 2.57
N GLY A 7 -2.41 10.93 2.18
CA GLY A 7 -3.28 10.24 3.13
C GLY A 7 -2.76 8.84 3.41
N SER A 8 -2.59 8.48 4.67
CA SER A 8 -2.17 7.15 5.07
C SER A 8 -3.37 6.36 5.59
N VAL A 9 -3.62 5.19 5.00
CA VAL A 9 -4.80 4.39 5.32
C VAL A 9 -4.42 2.94 5.55
N PRO A 10 -4.80 2.36 6.69
CA PRO A 10 -4.62 0.94 6.92
C PRO A 10 -5.60 0.13 6.05
N VAL A 11 -5.10 -0.94 5.45
CA VAL A 11 -5.92 -1.87 4.68
C VAL A 11 -6.03 -3.16 5.49
N ARG A 12 -7.21 -3.44 6.01
CA ARG A 12 -7.45 -4.60 6.87
C ARG A 12 -7.93 -5.83 6.09
N GLU A 13 -8.52 -5.59 4.92
CA GLU A 13 -8.91 -6.63 3.98
C GLU A 13 -8.60 -6.16 2.56
N THR A 14 -8.08 -7.04 1.72
CA THR A 14 -7.68 -6.69 0.35
C THR A 14 -8.84 -6.07 -0.45
N LYS A 15 -10.05 -6.57 -0.25
CA LYS A 15 -11.24 -6.07 -0.95
C LYS A 15 -11.52 -4.59 -0.67
N ASP A 16 -11.02 -4.05 0.44
CA ASP A 16 -11.29 -2.66 0.82
C ASP A 16 -10.39 -1.66 0.09
N ALA A 17 -9.28 -2.13 -0.49
CA ALA A 17 -8.29 -1.24 -1.11
C ALA A 17 -8.88 -0.37 -2.21
N LEU A 18 -9.64 -0.95 -3.13
CA LEU A 18 -10.26 -0.19 -4.23
C LEU A 18 -11.25 0.83 -3.71
N ASP A 19 -12.08 0.45 -2.76
CA ASP A 19 -13.09 1.34 -2.17
C ASP A 19 -12.45 2.53 -1.48
N ILE A 20 -11.36 2.31 -0.74
CA ILE A 20 -10.57 3.36 -0.10
C ILE A 20 -10.07 4.37 -1.15
N LEU A 21 -9.50 3.87 -2.25
CA LEU A 21 -8.97 4.73 -3.31
C LEU A 21 -10.07 5.54 -3.99
N LEU A 22 -11.20 4.93 -4.28
CA LEU A 22 -12.33 5.61 -4.91
C LEU A 22 -12.87 6.73 -4.03
N LYS A 23 -12.88 6.54 -2.72
CA LYS A 23 -13.38 7.54 -1.77
C LYS A 23 -12.40 8.68 -1.53
N ARG A 24 -11.09 8.42 -1.60
CA ARG A 24 -10.07 9.38 -1.18
C ARG A 24 -9.32 10.05 -2.32
N ARG A 25 -9.48 9.59 -3.56
CA ARG A 25 -8.70 10.09 -4.70
C ARG A 25 -8.83 11.59 -4.95
N HIS A 26 -9.92 12.21 -4.53
CA HIS A 26 -10.15 13.64 -4.71
C HIS A 26 -9.64 14.49 -3.54
N SER A 27 -9.33 13.87 -2.42
CA SER A 27 -8.89 14.55 -1.20
C SER A 27 -7.37 14.54 -1.00
N CYS A 28 -6.68 13.63 -1.69
CA CYS A 28 -5.24 13.42 -1.51
C CYS A 28 -4.54 13.37 -2.85
N ASN A 29 -3.31 13.89 -2.90
CA ASN A 29 -2.45 13.77 -4.08
C ASN A 29 -1.86 12.37 -4.19
N LEU A 30 -1.49 11.79 -3.04
CA LEU A 30 -1.00 10.43 -2.92
C LEU A 30 -1.71 9.76 -1.76
N ILE A 31 -1.94 8.46 -1.90
CA ILE A 31 -2.57 7.64 -0.86
C ILE A 31 -1.62 6.51 -0.52
N GLU A 32 -1.15 6.51 0.72
CA GLU A 32 -0.36 5.41 1.25
C GLU A 32 -1.29 4.32 1.76
N LEU A 33 -1.21 3.14 1.17
CA LEU A 33 -1.95 1.98 1.65
C LEU A 33 -1.02 1.16 2.56
N ARG A 34 -1.37 1.09 3.85
CA ARG A 34 -0.64 0.33 4.85
C ARG A 34 -1.09 -1.13 4.81
N LEU A 35 -0.35 -1.95 4.09
CA LEU A 35 -0.68 -3.36 3.86
C LEU A 35 -0.20 -4.26 5.00
N ASP A 36 0.59 -3.73 5.92
CA ASP A 36 1.00 -4.46 7.12
C ASP A 36 -0.16 -4.67 8.11
N TYR A 37 -1.33 -4.09 7.83
CA TYR A 37 -2.55 -4.38 8.57
C TYR A 37 -3.31 -5.60 8.03
N LEU A 38 -2.85 -6.18 6.90
CA LEU A 38 -3.38 -7.45 6.40
C LEU A 38 -2.70 -8.60 7.15
N PRO A 39 -3.47 -9.62 7.57
CA PRO A 39 -2.86 -10.78 8.22
C PRO A 39 -1.94 -11.58 7.32
N ASN A 40 -2.19 -11.53 6.01
CA ASN A 40 -1.35 -12.19 5.01
C ASN A 40 -1.15 -11.26 3.82
N ILE A 41 0.04 -11.34 3.20
CA ILE A 41 0.31 -10.63 1.95
C ILE A 41 -0.55 -11.22 0.84
N ASP A 42 -1.18 -10.35 0.05
CA ASP A 42 -2.03 -10.74 -1.05
C ASP A 42 -1.57 -10.07 -2.35
N TYR A 43 -0.95 -10.84 -3.23
CA TYR A 43 -0.49 -10.36 -4.53
C TYR A 43 -1.64 -9.98 -5.46
N GLY A 44 -2.85 -10.45 -5.18
CA GLY A 44 -4.04 -10.07 -5.96
C GLY A 44 -4.38 -8.59 -5.88
N ILE A 45 -3.82 -7.87 -4.89
CA ILE A 45 -4.09 -6.44 -4.74
C ILE A 45 -3.61 -5.64 -5.96
N PHE A 46 -2.50 -6.04 -6.59
CA PHE A 46 -1.96 -5.30 -7.74
C PHE A 46 -2.97 -5.19 -8.88
N ASN A 47 -3.67 -6.27 -9.18
CA ASN A 47 -4.68 -6.26 -10.23
C ASN A 47 -5.91 -5.44 -9.83
N LYS A 48 -6.27 -5.45 -8.56
CA LYS A 48 -7.45 -4.72 -8.06
C LYS A 48 -7.29 -3.21 -8.15
N ILE A 49 -6.06 -2.70 -7.97
CA ILE A 49 -5.80 -1.26 -7.90
C ILE A 49 -4.89 -0.77 -9.02
N LYS A 50 -4.73 -1.54 -10.09
CA LYS A 50 -3.82 -1.21 -11.20
C LYS A 50 -4.07 0.15 -11.83
N ASN A 51 -5.31 0.63 -11.83
CA ASN A 51 -5.67 1.92 -12.43
C ASN A 51 -5.29 3.11 -11.54
N PHE A 52 -4.80 2.86 -10.33
CA PHE A 52 -4.46 3.90 -9.37
C PHE A 52 -2.95 3.98 -9.09
N ARG A 53 -2.12 3.34 -9.93
CA ARG A 53 -0.66 3.27 -9.72
C ARG A 53 -0.02 4.63 -9.51
N ASP A 54 -0.52 5.67 -10.17
CA ASP A 54 0.08 7.00 -10.12
C ASP A 54 -0.14 7.72 -8.79
N ILE A 55 -1.17 7.32 -8.05
CA ILE A 55 -1.53 8.02 -6.81
C ILE A 55 -1.35 7.15 -5.56
N VAL A 56 -0.85 5.93 -5.71
CA VAL A 56 -0.74 4.97 -4.60
C VAL A 56 0.72 4.77 -4.22
N ILE A 57 0.96 4.73 -2.91
CA ILE A 57 2.20 4.27 -2.31
C ILE A 57 1.86 3.02 -1.52
N LEU A 58 2.55 1.90 -1.78
CA LEU A 58 2.34 0.67 -1.04
C LEU A 58 3.39 0.55 0.06
N THR A 59 2.95 0.33 1.28
CA THR A 59 3.80 0.24 2.46
C THR A 59 3.52 -1.06 3.20
N VAL A 60 4.58 -1.80 3.55
CA VAL A 60 4.50 -2.95 4.45
C VAL A 60 5.57 -2.76 5.53
N ARG A 61 5.16 -2.23 6.69
CA ARG A 61 6.08 -1.99 7.81
C ARG A 61 6.43 -3.29 8.51
N ALA A 62 7.69 -3.37 8.95
CA ALA A 62 8.10 -4.44 9.84
C ALA A 62 7.38 -4.33 11.18
N HIS A 63 7.16 -5.46 11.85
CA HIS A 63 6.48 -5.46 13.15
C HIS A 63 7.20 -4.58 14.17
N GLU A 64 8.52 -4.66 14.24
CA GLU A 64 9.34 -3.85 15.14
C GLU A 64 9.35 -2.36 14.81
N GLU A 65 8.87 -1.98 13.62
CA GLU A 65 8.75 -0.59 13.18
C GLU A 65 7.30 -0.08 13.21
N GLY A 66 6.42 -0.81 13.90
CA GLY A 66 5.03 -0.43 14.08
C GLY A 66 4.04 -1.18 13.21
N GLY A 67 4.48 -2.22 12.50
CA GLY A 67 3.58 -3.10 11.75
C GLY A 67 2.71 -3.93 12.71
N VAL A 68 1.48 -4.23 12.28
CA VAL A 68 0.51 -4.96 13.12
C VAL A 68 0.82 -6.45 13.16
N TYR A 69 1.18 -7.04 12.01
CA TYR A 69 1.48 -8.45 11.90
C TYR A 69 2.97 -8.66 11.64
N ASP A 70 3.50 -9.76 12.17
CA ASP A 70 4.91 -10.12 11.99
C ASP A 70 5.07 -10.86 10.65
N ILE A 71 5.14 -10.08 9.57
CA ILE A 71 5.35 -10.61 8.22
C ILE A 71 6.85 -10.80 8.01
N PRO A 72 7.32 -12.00 7.62
CA PRO A 72 8.75 -12.24 7.41
C PRO A 72 9.38 -11.23 6.44
N ARG A 73 10.62 -10.83 6.75
CA ARG A 73 11.34 -9.82 5.98
C ARG A 73 11.43 -10.18 4.49
N ASP A 74 11.72 -11.43 4.18
CA ASP A 74 11.86 -11.88 2.80
C ASP A 74 10.53 -11.76 2.04
N GLU A 75 9.41 -12.07 2.69
CA GLU A 75 8.09 -11.91 2.09
C GLU A 75 7.76 -10.45 1.84
N ARG A 76 8.09 -9.55 2.79
CA ARG A 76 7.90 -8.12 2.60
C ARG A 76 8.71 -7.60 1.42
N LYS A 77 9.99 -8.00 1.36
CA LYS A 77 10.89 -7.60 0.29
C LYS A 77 10.39 -8.06 -1.07
N ASP A 78 10.04 -9.34 -1.18
CA ASP A 78 9.55 -9.91 -2.44
C ASP A 78 8.29 -9.21 -2.92
N PHE A 79 7.36 -8.93 -2.00
CA PHE A 79 6.13 -8.23 -2.31
C PHE A 79 6.41 -6.81 -2.82
N LEU A 80 7.27 -6.06 -2.15
CA LEU A 80 7.60 -4.69 -2.55
C LEU A 80 8.34 -4.65 -3.88
N MET A 81 9.21 -5.62 -4.15
CA MET A 81 9.87 -5.74 -5.45
C MET A 81 8.88 -6.02 -6.58
N GLU A 82 7.90 -6.89 -6.32
CA GLU A 82 6.83 -7.17 -7.30
C GLU A 82 5.96 -5.93 -7.50
N ALA A 83 5.70 -5.17 -6.46
CA ALA A 83 4.96 -3.91 -6.56
C ALA A 83 5.68 -2.92 -7.48
N ILE A 84 6.99 -2.77 -7.32
CA ILE A 84 7.80 -1.92 -8.19
C ILE A 84 7.73 -2.41 -9.64
N ALA A 85 7.88 -3.72 -9.85
CA ALA A 85 7.81 -4.31 -11.18
C ALA A 85 6.44 -4.10 -11.83
N SER A 86 5.39 -3.98 -11.01
CA SER A 86 4.02 -3.72 -11.46
C SER A 86 3.71 -2.23 -11.63
N GLY A 87 4.69 -1.36 -11.44
CA GLY A 87 4.56 0.08 -11.66
C GLY A 87 4.08 0.89 -10.46
N PHE A 88 4.06 0.31 -9.27
CA PHE A 88 3.65 1.00 -8.06
C PHE A 88 4.82 1.71 -7.37
N LYS A 89 4.52 2.82 -6.71
CA LYS A 89 5.44 3.44 -5.77
C LYS A 89 5.38 2.67 -4.45
N VAL A 90 6.52 2.52 -3.80
CA VAL A 90 6.60 1.83 -2.51
C VAL A 90 7.35 2.68 -1.51
N ASP A 91 7.03 2.51 -0.22
CA ASP A 91 7.84 3.05 0.86
C ASP A 91 8.71 1.90 1.36
N ALA A 92 10.00 1.98 1.06
CA ALA A 92 10.97 0.97 1.46
C ALA A 92 11.62 1.36 2.79
N GLU A 93 11.78 0.35 3.63
CA GLU A 93 12.48 0.50 4.91
C GLU A 93 13.99 0.66 4.72
#